data_0e8fb2365753dae4bc1ea3c6681ecba5
#
_entry.id   0e8fb2365753dae4bc1ea3c6681ecba5
#
_cell.length_a   1.000
_cell.length_b   1.000
_cell.length_c   1.000
_cell.angle_alpha   90.00
_cell.angle_beta   90.00
_cell.angle_gamma   90.00
#
_symmetry.space_group_name_H-M   'P 1'
#
loop_
_entity.id
_entity.type
_entity.pdbx_description
1 polymer ?
#
loop_
_entity_poly.entity_id
_entity_poly.type
_entity_poly.pdbx_seq_one_letter_code
_entity_poly.pdbx_strand_id
1 'polypeptide(L)'
;GRHEDFPVTGRGLVPAVIVKDYALMKWVGANSFRTTHYPYSDQMMDLADRLGFLVIDEIPAVGLFFAEEGLERRLNVCRQYIQELVARDKNHPSVIAWSIANEPHSRLPAAKPFFRNLYDLVKSLDATRLVTLVSQVGVGEESFEFCDILCLNRYYGWYTQSGQLDAGCLELEKELDAMHAKYNK
;
A
#
# COMPACT_ATOMS: atom_id res chain seq x y z
N GLY A 1 1.93 -8.72 -3.03
CA GLY A 1 0.73 -9.02 -2.27
C GLY A 1 0.23 -10.45 -2.49
N ARG A 2 -0.72 -10.84 -1.70
CA ARG A 2 -1.44 -12.11 -1.81
C ARG A 2 -2.94 -11.81 -1.80
N HIS A 3 -3.70 -12.47 -2.66
CA HIS A 3 -5.16 -12.41 -2.59
C HIS A 3 -5.72 -13.66 -1.89
N GLU A 4 -6.90 -13.56 -1.31
CA GLU A 4 -7.56 -14.65 -0.61
C GLU A 4 -8.41 -15.52 -1.55
N ASP A 5 -8.11 -15.48 -2.83
CA ASP A 5 -8.76 -16.28 -3.87
C ASP A 5 -7.95 -17.55 -4.15
N PHE A 6 -8.62 -18.67 -4.26
CA PHE A 6 -7.99 -19.92 -4.63
C PHE A 6 -8.84 -20.67 -5.67
N PRO A 7 -8.24 -21.26 -6.72
CA PRO A 7 -8.99 -21.83 -7.85
C PRO A 7 -9.99 -22.93 -7.48
N VAL A 8 -9.71 -23.67 -6.41
CA VAL A 8 -10.56 -24.80 -5.99
C VAL A 8 -11.66 -24.37 -5.04
N THR A 9 -11.39 -23.38 -4.17
CA THR A 9 -12.30 -23.00 -3.08
C THR A 9 -12.98 -21.64 -3.30
N GLY A 10 -12.60 -20.92 -4.34
CA GLY A 10 -13.05 -19.54 -4.57
C GLY A 10 -12.52 -18.58 -3.50
N ARG A 11 -13.31 -17.57 -3.15
CA ARG A 11 -12.97 -16.65 -2.06
C ARG A 11 -13.19 -17.33 -0.72
N GLY A 12 -12.18 -17.27 0.11
CA GLY A 12 -12.24 -17.82 1.46
C GLY A 12 -10.87 -18.13 2.03
N LEU A 13 -10.83 -18.22 3.35
CA LEU A 13 -9.61 -18.56 4.06
C LEU A 13 -9.39 -20.08 4.04
N VAL A 14 -8.25 -20.47 3.53
CA VAL A 14 -7.78 -21.88 3.58
C VAL A 14 -6.43 -21.88 4.28
N PRO A 15 -6.36 -22.25 5.58
CA PRO A 15 -5.14 -22.17 6.38
C PRO A 15 -3.94 -22.89 5.74
N ALA A 16 -4.16 -24.06 5.14
CA ALA A 16 -3.10 -24.80 4.47
C ALA A 16 -2.53 -24.05 3.25
N VAL A 17 -3.36 -23.31 2.52
CA VAL A 17 -2.92 -22.46 1.40
C VAL A 17 -2.12 -21.27 1.92
N ILE A 18 -2.55 -20.64 3.01
CA ILE A 18 -1.83 -19.53 3.64
C ILE A 18 -0.40 -19.99 4.03
N VAL A 19 -0.27 -21.10 4.71
CA VAL A 19 1.04 -21.67 5.07
C VAL A 19 1.90 -21.94 3.83
N LYS A 20 1.29 -22.48 2.76
CA LYS A 20 1.99 -22.75 1.50
C LYS A 20 2.47 -21.46 0.85
N ASP A 21 1.67 -20.41 0.85
CA ASP A 21 2.03 -19.11 0.27
C ASP A 21 3.23 -18.50 1.01
N TYR A 22 3.27 -18.56 2.34
CA TYR A 22 4.43 -18.11 3.11
C TYR A 22 5.68 -18.94 2.81
N ALA A 23 5.53 -20.27 2.65
CA ALA A 23 6.64 -21.12 2.24
C ALA A 23 7.18 -20.73 0.85
N LEU A 24 6.29 -20.43 -0.09
CA LEU A 24 6.67 -19.97 -1.44
C LEU A 24 7.32 -18.58 -1.41
N MET A 25 6.81 -17.66 -0.62
CA MET A 25 7.43 -16.35 -0.43
C MET A 25 8.85 -16.49 0.12
N LYS A 26 9.06 -17.32 1.12
CA LYS A 26 10.42 -17.62 1.63
C LYS A 26 11.30 -18.27 0.58
N TRP A 27 10.77 -19.21 -0.18
CA TRP A 27 11.52 -19.90 -1.23
C TRP A 27 12.03 -18.96 -2.32
N VAL A 28 11.26 -17.93 -2.69
CA VAL A 28 11.72 -16.90 -3.64
C VAL A 28 12.56 -15.80 -2.98
N GLY A 29 12.89 -15.92 -1.69
CA GLY A 29 13.69 -14.94 -0.96
C GLY A 29 12.93 -13.68 -0.51
N ALA A 30 11.59 -13.66 -0.59
CA ALA A 30 10.81 -12.54 -0.10
C ALA A 30 10.84 -12.48 1.44
N ASN A 31 11.01 -11.28 1.98
CA ASN A 31 11.01 -11.01 3.42
C ASN A 31 9.93 -10.00 3.84
N SER A 32 9.17 -9.49 2.88
CA SER A 32 8.15 -8.47 3.11
C SER A 32 7.02 -8.56 2.09
N PHE A 33 5.87 -8.01 2.44
CA PHE A 33 4.75 -7.83 1.51
C PHE A 33 3.87 -6.65 1.92
N ARG A 34 3.04 -6.20 1.00
CA ARG A 34 1.95 -5.27 1.27
C ARG A 34 0.62 -6.01 1.18
N THR A 35 -0.32 -5.69 2.07
CA THR A 35 -1.67 -6.26 2.06
C THR A 35 -2.53 -5.62 0.95
N THR A 36 -2.17 -5.89 -0.31
CA THR A 36 -2.84 -5.33 -1.49
C THR A 36 -4.22 -5.94 -1.68
N HIS A 37 -5.27 -5.22 -1.70
CA HIS A 37 -5.51 -3.80 -1.48
C HIS A 37 -6.56 -3.67 -0.37
N TYR A 38 -6.41 -4.42 0.69
CA TYR A 38 -7.34 -4.54 1.82
C TYR A 38 -6.66 -5.26 2.99
N PRO A 39 -7.16 -5.10 4.21
CA PRO A 39 -6.62 -5.83 5.36
C PRO A 39 -6.70 -7.34 5.15
N TYR A 40 -5.60 -8.04 5.40
CA TYR A 40 -5.59 -9.51 5.34
C TYR A 40 -6.11 -10.10 6.64
N SER A 41 -6.35 -11.42 6.66
CA SER A 41 -6.88 -12.10 7.85
C SER A 41 -5.88 -12.11 9.01
N ASP A 42 -6.41 -12.22 10.24
CA ASP A 42 -5.61 -12.36 11.44
C ASP A 42 -4.60 -13.51 11.32
N GLN A 43 -5.01 -14.64 10.71
CA GLN A 43 -4.11 -15.77 10.46
C GLN A 43 -2.90 -15.40 9.57
N MET A 44 -3.11 -14.53 8.57
CA MET A 44 -2.01 -14.02 7.74
C MET A 44 -1.07 -13.16 8.60
N MET A 45 -1.61 -12.28 9.41
CA MET A 45 -0.81 -11.39 10.26
C MET A 45 -0.05 -12.17 11.33
N ASP A 46 -0.69 -13.13 12.01
CA ASP A 46 -0.05 -14.03 12.96
C ASP A 46 1.13 -14.80 12.35
N LEU A 47 0.97 -15.27 11.12
CA LEU A 47 2.05 -15.97 10.41
C LEU A 47 3.16 -15.01 9.97
N ALA A 48 2.85 -13.78 9.59
CA ALA A 48 3.87 -12.76 9.32
C ALA A 48 4.75 -12.53 10.55
N ASP A 49 4.13 -12.36 11.73
CA ASP A 49 4.85 -12.22 13.00
C ASP A 49 5.76 -13.40 13.29
N ARG A 50 5.21 -14.62 13.23
CA ARG A 50 5.95 -15.87 13.53
C ARG A 50 7.09 -16.15 12.55
N LEU A 51 6.91 -15.77 11.29
CA LEU A 51 7.85 -16.10 10.23
C LEU A 51 8.83 -14.97 9.91
N GLY A 52 8.67 -13.81 10.57
CA GLY A 52 9.56 -12.66 10.44
C GLY A 52 9.40 -11.91 9.11
N PHE A 53 8.18 -11.83 8.58
CA PHE A 53 7.88 -10.98 7.43
C PHE A 53 7.57 -9.55 7.88
N LEU A 54 8.02 -8.57 7.11
CA LEU A 54 7.63 -7.17 7.27
C LEU A 54 6.38 -6.88 6.44
N VAL A 55 5.45 -6.13 7.02
CA VAL A 55 4.15 -5.86 6.39
C VAL A 55 3.93 -4.36 6.26
N ILE A 56 3.56 -3.92 5.05
CA ILE A 56 2.89 -2.64 4.82
C ILE A 56 1.40 -2.95 4.79
N ASP A 57 0.67 -2.50 5.79
CA ASP A 57 -0.74 -2.85 5.93
C ASP A 57 -1.64 -1.76 5.34
N GLU A 58 -2.58 -2.15 4.47
CA GLU A 58 -3.29 -1.24 3.58
C GLU A 58 -4.80 -1.26 3.77
N ILE A 59 -5.41 -0.08 3.82
CA ILE A 59 -6.87 0.04 3.82
C ILE A 59 -7.45 -0.18 2.40
N PRO A 60 -8.73 -0.59 2.26
CA PRO A 60 -9.36 -0.86 0.96
C PRO A 60 -9.73 0.42 0.20
N ALA A 61 -8.76 1.30 -0.05
CA ALA A 61 -8.90 2.59 -0.72
C ALA A 61 -8.19 2.58 -2.08
N VAL A 62 -8.76 1.86 -3.05
CA VAL A 62 -8.19 1.67 -4.39
C VAL A 62 -8.86 2.60 -5.39
N GLY A 63 -8.06 3.28 -6.24
CA GLY A 63 -8.56 4.08 -7.36
C GLY A 63 -9.51 5.21 -6.94
N LEU A 64 -9.32 5.79 -5.75
CA LEU A 64 -10.21 6.84 -5.24
C LEU A 64 -10.34 7.99 -6.21
N PHE A 65 -11.58 8.38 -6.47
CA PHE A 65 -11.92 9.53 -7.30
C PHE A 65 -12.37 10.72 -6.44
N PHE A 66 -11.94 11.93 -6.79
CA PHE A 66 -12.12 13.14 -5.99
C PHE A 66 -13.15 14.11 -6.61
N ALA A 67 -14.26 13.60 -7.14
CA ALA A 67 -15.40 14.44 -7.46
C ALA A 67 -15.99 15.02 -6.17
N GLU A 68 -16.50 16.26 -6.23
CA GLU A 68 -17.08 16.95 -5.06
C GLU A 68 -18.23 16.17 -4.45
N GLU A 69 -19.08 15.59 -5.28
CA GLU A 69 -20.16 14.74 -4.82
C GLU A 69 -19.63 13.51 -4.07
N GLY A 70 -20.05 13.36 -2.83
CA GLY A 70 -19.70 12.25 -1.96
C GLY A 70 -18.25 12.27 -1.43
N LEU A 71 -17.48 13.35 -1.61
CA LEU A 71 -16.10 13.46 -1.13
C LEU A 71 -16.02 13.28 0.39
N GLU A 72 -16.88 13.97 1.13
CA GLU A 72 -16.93 13.85 2.60
C GLU A 72 -17.29 12.43 3.04
N ARG A 73 -18.26 11.80 2.38
CA ARG A 73 -18.63 10.40 2.67
C ARG A 73 -17.46 9.46 2.43
N ARG A 74 -16.71 9.62 1.32
CA ARG A 74 -15.50 8.83 1.04
C ARG A 74 -14.44 9.04 2.11
N LEU A 75 -14.23 10.28 2.53
CA LEU A 75 -13.28 10.60 3.60
C LEU A 75 -13.68 9.89 4.91
N ASN A 76 -14.94 9.97 5.31
CA ASN A 76 -15.43 9.35 6.53
C ASN A 76 -15.31 7.82 6.50
N VAL A 77 -15.57 7.18 5.35
CA VAL A 77 -15.38 5.74 5.16
C VAL A 77 -13.89 5.37 5.28
N CYS A 78 -12.98 6.11 4.63
CA CYS A 78 -11.55 5.87 4.75
C CYS A 78 -11.05 6.07 6.19
N ARG A 79 -11.57 7.07 6.91
CA ARG A 79 -11.26 7.28 8.33
C ARG A 79 -11.68 6.09 9.18
N GLN A 80 -12.87 5.56 8.94
CA GLN A 80 -13.35 4.35 9.61
C GLN A 80 -12.43 3.16 9.34
N TYR A 81 -12.05 2.92 8.08
CA TYR A 81 -11.12 1.84 7.72
C TYR A 81 -9.78 1.97 8.44
N ILE A 82 -9.22 3.19 8.55
CA ILE A 82 -7.99 3.43 9.29
C ILE A 82 -8.15 3.10 10.78
N GLN A 83 -9.24 3.56 11.40
CA GLN A 83 -9.50 3.32 12.81
C GLN A 83 -9.63 1.82 13.12
N GLU A 84 -10.35 1.09 12.28
CA GLU A 84 -10.54 -0.36 12.42
C GLU A 84 -9.22 -1.11 12.19
N LEU A 85 -8.47 -0.77 11.11
CA LEU A 85 -7.20 -1.40 10.79
C LEU A 85 -6.17 -1.21 11.90
N VAL A 86 -5.94 0.04 12.32
CA VAL A 86 -4.97 0.34 13.37
C VAL A 86 -5.38 -0.28 14.71
N ALA A 87 -6.67 -0.26 15.05
CA ALA A 87 -7.15 -0.88 16.28
C ALA A 87 -6.89 -2.39 16.31
N ARG A 88 -7.07 -3.07 15.16
CA ARG A 88 -6.86 -4.51 15.00
C ARG A 88 -5.36 -4.86 15.00
N ASP A 89 -4.57 -4.18 14.16
CA ASP A 89 -3.24 -4.68 13.76
C ASP A 89 -2.05 -3.94 14.42
N LYS A 90 -2.29 -2.91 15.22
CA LYS A 90 -1.20 -2.15 15.89
C LYS A 90 -0.31 -3.01 16.80
N ASN A 91 -0.77 -4.16 17.25
CA ASN A 91 0.00 -5.05 18.11
C ASN A 91 0.78 -6.13 17.34
N HIS A 92 0.68 -6.16 16.01
CA HIS A 92 1.49 -7.05 15.17
C HIS A 92 2.89 -6.44 14.97
N PRO A 93 3.96 -7.05 15.46
CA PRO A 93 5.32 -6.55 15.26
C PRO A 93 5.77 -6.61 13.81
N SER A 94 5.15 -7.42 12.98
CA SER A 94 5.38 -7.48 11.53
C SER A 94 4.97 -6.19 10.80
N VAL A 95 3.96 -5.47 11.29
CA VAL A 95 3.48 -4.23 10.65
C VAL A 95 4.49 -3.11 10.88
N ILE A 96 5.10 -2.63 9.80
CA ILE A 96 6.11 -1.56 9.83
C ILE A 96 5.59 -0.23 9.28
N ALA A 97 4.53 -0.27 8.48
CA ALA A 97 3.95 0.91 7.86
C ALA A 97 2.46 0.72 7.58
N TRP A 98 1.73 1.83 7.57
CA TRP A 98 0.33 1.92 7.18
C TRP A 98 0.22 2.54 5.79
N SER A 99 -0.53 1.90 4.89
CA SER A 99 -0.83 2.44 3.56
C SER A 99 -2.27 2.92 3.47
N ILE A 100 -2.45 4.20 3.14
CA ILE A 100 -3.74 4.88 3.17
C ILE A 100 -4.46 4.92 1.83
N ALA A 101 -3.84 4.47 0.74
CA ALA A 101 -4.48 4.31 -0.57
C ALA A 101 -3.59 3.56 -1.56
N ASN A 102 -4.22 3.01 -2.61
CA ASN A 102 -3.55 2.51 -3.80
C ASN A 102 -4.09 3.19 -5.06
N GLU A 103 -3.19 3.77 -5.85
CA GLU A 103 -3.46 4.38 -7.16
C GLU A 103 -4.68 5.32 -7.20
N PRO A 104 -4.79 6.26 -6.24
CA PRO A 104 -5.85 7.25 -6.29
C PRO A 104 -5.65 8.22 -7.45
N HIS A 105 -6.73 8.88 -7.89
CA HIS A 105 -6.66 9.96 -8.87
C HIS A 105 -6.12 11.26 -8.24
N SER A 106 -4.93 11.19 -7.64
CA SER A 106 -4.37 12.20 -6.74
C SER A 106 -3.83 13.47 -7.43
N ARG A 107 -3.91 13.57 -8.76
CA ARG A 107 -3.65 14.82 -9.50
C ARG A 107 -4.71 15.90 -9.27
N LEU A 108 -5.86 15.53 -8.73
CA LEU A 108 -6.95 16.47 -8.49
C LEU A 108 -6.69 17.28 -7.20
N PRO A 109 -6.97 18.58 -7.19
CA PRO A 109 -6.64 19.45 -6.04
C PRO A 109 -7.23 19.00 -4.70
N ALA A 110 -8.37 18.34 -4.72
CA ALA A 110 -9.03 17.82 -3.51
C ALA A 110 -8.29 16.62 -2.88
N ALA A 111 -7.37 15.97 -3.60
CA ALA A 111 -6.67 14.77 -3.12
C ALA A 111 -5.68 15.09 -1.99
N LYS A 112 -4.88 16.12 -2.12
CA LYS A 112 -3.86 16.49 -1.13
C LYS A 112 -4.46 16.74 0.27
N PRO A 113 -5.48 17.61 0.46
CA PRO A 113 -6.09 17.80 1.76
C PRO A 113 -6.82 16.56 2.27
N PHE A 114 -7.40 15.75 1.39
CA PHE A 114 -8.01 14.46 1.74
C PHE A 114 -6.98 13.50 2.36
N PHE A 115 -5.87 13.27 1.69
CA PHE A 115 -4.82 12.38 2.19
C PHE A 115 -4.07 12.96 3.38
N ARG A 116 -3.91 14.29 3.48
CA ARG A 116 -3.37 14.91 4.68
C ARG A 116 -4.22 14.61 5.91
N ASN A 117 -5.54 14.66 5.78
CA ASN A 117 -6.46 14.32 6.86
C ASN A 117 -6.30 12.85 7.30
N LEU A 118 -6.17 11.93 6.34
CA LEU A 118 -5.97 10.50 6.65
C LEU A 118 -4.60 10.24 7.28
N TYR A 119 -3.55 10.89 6.78
CA TYR A 119 -2.20 10.81 7.37
C TYR A 119 -2.20 11.27 8.84
N ASP A 120 -2.77 12.45 9.11
CA ASP A 120 -2.84 12.99 10.46
C ASP A 120 -3.65 12.09 11.40
N LEU A 121 -4.73 11.47 10.89
CA LEU A 121 -5.50 10.48 11.65
C LEU A 121 -4.65 9.26 12.01
N VAL A 122 -3.94 8.66 11.05
CA VAL A 122 -3.05 7.51 11.34
C VAL A 122 -2.03 7.90 12.40
N LYS A 123 -1.35 9.05 12.24
CA LYS A 123 -0.34 9.51 13.22
C LYS A 123 -0.93 9.79 14.60
N SER A 124 -2.20 10.16 14.70
CA SER A 124 -2.88 10.33 15.99
C SER A 124 -3.19 8.99 16.68
N LEU A 125 -3.39 7.92 15.90
CA LEU A 125 -3.69 6.57 16.40
C LEU A 125 -2.43 5.75 16.67
N ASP A 126 -1.41 5.92 15.83
CA ASP A 126 -0.11 5.27 15.93
C ASP A 126 1.00 6.19 15.40
N ALA A 127 1.67 6.88 16.30
CA ALA A 127 2.80 7.76 15.98
C ALA A 127 4.11 7.00 15.71
N THR A 128 4.15 5.69 15.94
CA THR A 128 5.38 4.89 15.92
C THR A 128 5.73 4.35 14.54
N ARG A 129 4.72 4.06 13.71
CA ARG A 129 4.91 3.47 12.39
C ARG A 129 4.89 4.51 11.28
N LEU A 130 5.51 4.14 10.17
CA LEU A 130 5.54 4.95 8.95
C LEU A 130 4.17 4.96 8.27
N VAL A 131 3.88 6.05 7.55
CA VAL A 131 2.65 6.19 6.77
C VAL A 131 2.99 6.49 5.32
N THR A 132 2.32 5.80 4.42
CA THR A 132 2.46 5.96 2.98
C THR A 132 1.12 5.91 2.26
N LEU A 133 1.12 6.26 1.00
CA LEU A 133 0.16 5.83 -0.02
C LEU A 133 0.92 5.29 -1.22
N VAL A 134 0.29 4.45 -2.02
CA VAL A 134 0.90 3.91 -3.23
C VAL A 134 0.38 4.67 -4.43
N SER A 135 1.24 5.38 -5.12
CA SER A 135 0.86 6.24 -6.23
C SER A 135 1.39 5.75 -7.59
N GLN A 136 0.64 6.04 -8.63
CA GLN A 136 1.08 5.92 -10.02
C GLN A 136 1.42 7.29 -10.65
N VAL A 137 1.30 8.39 -9.88
CA VAL A 137 1.49 9.75 -10.41
C VAL A 137 2.97 10.12 -10.57
N GLY A 138 3.83 9.59 -9.70
CA GLY A 138 5.27 9.87 -9.74
C GLY A 138 5.65 11.22 -9.14
N VAL A 139 6.57 11.91 -9.78
CA VAL A 139 7.12 13.21 -9.32
C VAL A 139 6.03 14.26 -9.08
N GLY A 140 4.85 14.11 -9.70
CA GLY A 140 3.71 15.00 -9.52
C GLY A 140 2.82 14.69 -8.30
N GLU A 141 3.12 13.67 -7.49
CA GLU A 141 2.31 13.28 -6.32
C GLU A 141 2.50 14.23 -5.15
N GLU A 142 1.60 15.16 -4.98
CA GLU A 142 1.72 16.19 -3.93
C GLU A 142 1.58 15.60 -2.51
N SER A 143 0.89 14.48 -2.34
CA SER A 143 0.72 13.84 -1.05
C SER A 143 2.03 13.25 -0.50
N PHE A 144 3.01 13.04 -1.34
CA PHE A 144 4.33 12.58 -0.93
C PHE A 144 5.12 13.58 -0.09
N GLU A 145 4.73 14.86 -0.09
CA GLU A 145 5.36 15.88 0.76
C GLU A 145 5.25 15.53 2.25
N PHE A 146 4.15 14.92 2.68
CA PHE A 146 3.93 14.56 4.09
C PHE A 146 4.03 13.07 4.39
N CYS A 147 3.99 12.17 3.41
CA CYS A 147 4.20 10.74 3.65
C CYS A 147 5.61 10.46 4.19
N ASP A 148 5.75 9.48 5.07
CA ASP A 148 7.05 9.14 5.66
C ASP A 148 7.95 8.37 4.68
N ILE A 149 7.34 7.53 3.84
CA ILE A 149 8.00 6.78 2.75
C ILE A 149 7.20 6.91 1.47
N LEU A 150 7.87 6.74 0.33
CA LEU A 150 7.26 6.83 -0.99
C LEU A 150 7.05 5.42 -1.55
N CYS A 151 5.81 5.09 -1.91
CA CYS A 151 5.49 3.83 -2.58
C CYS A 151 4.95 4.11 -3.98
N LEU A 152 5.53 3.46 -4.98
CA LEU A 152 5.23 3.66 -6.38
C LEU A 152 4.82 2.37 -7.07
N ASN A 153 3.73 2.41 -7.83
CA ASN A 153 3.44 1.39 -8.82
C ASN A 153 3.99 1.84 -10.16
N ARG A 154 4.88 1.05 -10.74
CA ARG A 154 5.51 1.31 -12.02
C ARG A 154 5.48 0.09 -12.91
N TYR A 155 5.31 0.34 -14.19
CA TYR A 155 5.05 -0.69 -15.18
C TYR A 155 5.91 -0.50 -16.44
N TYR A 156 7.11 0.08 -16.30
CA TYR A 156 8.10 0.19 -17.36
C TYR A 156 8.47 -1.21 -17.89
N GLY A 157 8.54 -1.37 -19.19
CA GLY A 157 8.76 -2.66 -19.83
C GLY A 157 7.50 -3.54 -19.91
N TRP A 158 6.38 -3.12 -19.31
CA TRP A 158 5.10 -3.82 -19.33
C TRP A 158 4.04 -3.07 -20.17
N TYR A 159 3.46 -1.98 -19.66
CA TYR A 159 2.47 -1.18 -20.42
C TYR A 159 3.14 -0.21 -21.39
N THR A 160 4.31 0.28 -21.06
CA THR A 160 5.15 1.10 -21.93
C THR A 160 6.44 0.37 -22.19
N GLN A 161 7.03 0.53 -23.40
CA GLN A 161 8.28 -0.13 -23.77
C GLN A 161 8.25 -1.66 -23.56
N SER A 162 7.12 -2.28 -23.88
CA SER A 162 6.90 -3.72 -23.64
C SER A 162 8.04 -4.57 -24.20
N GLY A 163 8.65 -5.41 -23.33
CA GLY A 163 9.79 -6.26 -23.67
C GLY A 163 11.14 -5.55 -23.78
N GLN A 164 11.20 -4.22 -23.64
CA GLN A 164 12.45 -3.44 -23.67
C GLN A 164 12.95 -3.19 -22.24
N LEU A 165 13.43 -4.24 -21.58
CA LEU A 165 13.76 -4.20 -20.15
C LEU A 165 14.85 -3.17 -19.82
N ASP A 166 15.90 -3.07 -20.63
CA ASP A 166 16.99 -2.11 -20.40
C ASP A 166 16.49 -0.66 -20.45
N ALA A 167 15.67 -0.34 -21.46
CA ALA A 167 15.05 0.98 -21.54
C ALA A 167 14.11 1.25 -20.37
N GLY A 168 13.33 0.24 -19.97
CA GLY A 168 12.45 0.31 -18.81
C GLY A 168 13.20 0.56 -17.50
N CYS A 169 14.33 -0.10 -17.28
CA CYS A 169 15.21 0.11 -16.13
C CYS A 169 15.76 1.54 -16.09
N LEU A 170 16.25 2.06 -17.21
CA LEU A 170 16.77 3.43 -17.30
C LEU A 170 15.70 4.50 -16.99
N GLU A 171 14.47 4.31 -17.47
CA GLU A 171 13.39 5.25 -17.18
C GLU A 171 12.96 5.18 -15.72
N LEU A 172 12.92 3.98 -15.11
CA LEU A 172 12.64 3.83 -13.69
C LEU A 172 13.72 4.51 -12.83
N GLU A 173 15.00 4.31 -13.14
CA GLU A 173 16.13 4.94 -12.45
C GLU A 173 16.01 6.47 -12.48
N LYS A 174 15.82 7.05 -13.65
CA LYS A 174 15.62 8.51 -13.81
C LYS A 174 14.45 9.04 -12.96
N GLU A 175 13.34 8.31 -12.95
CA GLU A 175 12.18 8.71 -12.15
C GLU A 175 12.47 8.64 -10.66
N LEU A 176 13.13 7.58 -10.18
CA LEU A 176 13.50 7.42 -8.77
C LEU A 176 14.46 8.52 -8.33
N ASP A 177 15.45 8.88 -9.14
CA ASP A 177 16.37 9.99 -8.89
C ASP A 177 15.62 11.33 -8.78
N ALA A 178 14.70 11.58 -9.70
CA ALA A 178 13.87 12.79 -9.68
C ALA A 178 12.95 12.84 -8.45
N MET A 179 12.41 11.70 -8.03
CA MET A 179 11.60 11.57 -6.81
C MET A 179 12.44 11.86 -5.57
N HIS A 180 13.63 11.24 -5.48
CA HIS A 180 14.55 11.47 -4.37
C HIS A 180 14.96 12.94 -4.30
N ALA A 181 15.35 13.53 -5.44
CA ALA A 181 15.73 14.95 -5.51
C ALA A 181 14.60 15.89 -5.05
N LYS A 182 13.34 15.56 -5.37
CA LYS A 182 12.19 16.40 -5.01
C LYS A 182 11.77 16.25 -3.55
N TYR A 183 11.67 15.01 -3.05
CA TYR A 183 11.06 14.73 -1.74
C TYR A 183 12.08 14.44 -0.65
N ASN A 184 13.33 14.21 -1.00
CA ASN A 184 14.43 13.86 -0.08
C ASN A 184 14.13 12.63 0.79
N LYS A 185 13.53 11.61 0.17
CA LYS A 185 13.09 10.37 0.83
C LYS A 185 13.51 9.16 0.03
#